data_68dbe55bb8ed9e8cc865b6bccf7df709
#
_entry.id   68dbe55bb8ed9e8cc865b6bccf7df709
#
_cell.length_a   1.000
_cell.length_b   1.000
_cell.length_c   1.000
_cell.angle_alpha   90.00
_cell.angle_beta   90.00
_cell.angle_gamma   90.00
#
_symmetry.space_group_name_H-M   'P 1'
#
loop_
_entity.id
_entity.type
_entity.pdbx_description
1 polymer ?
#
loop_
_entity_poly.entity_id
_entity_poly.type
_entity_poly.pdbx_seq_one_letter_code
_entity_poly.pdbx_strand_id
1 'polypeptide(L)'
;MRKTVTRRGFIGAGVAFAAAGCASSALGATERDERFSVFLSDTHIPGEGTELDKNHVEHDPAYMYKRLAATVDEVLAMRPMPARAVVFGDIAYLRGERADYEKSRPLFKRLADAGIDVVFGMGNHDHRAAFFETYPEWRGRTCVPGEVVSKVSLGDADLLLLDTLTENTSAPGVSNPGNGSLSERQAAWLAQEAAKATRPFFVGAHHHVHEVGTKVGGRGLGAFLLRQPFFRGYIHGHHHFWKTDRLLDWGRHVVRRVATLPSVGFWGDLGYAHFRTSPRLAQLKPIVTEFCFPRHQPDPEKRPATWAAIAADAQGATCRFPLEG
;
A
#
# COMPACT_ATOMS: atom_id res chain seq x y z
N MET A 1 -53.07 -31.91 -75.68
CA MET A 1 -53.96 -31.77 -74.57
C MET A 1 -53.14 -31.85 -73.26
N ARG A 2 -52.85 -30.76 -72.64
CA ARG A 2 -52.07 -30.71 -71.37
C ARG A 2 -53.03 -30.37 -70.25
N LYS A 3 -53.07 -31.22 -69.22
CA LYS A 3 -53.84 -31.00 -68.01
C LYS A 3 -53.01 -30.27 -66.99
N THR A 4 -53.49 -29.13 -66.52
CA THR A 4 -52.96 -28.33 -65.48
C THR A 4 -53.36 -28.88 -64.13
N VAL A 5 -52.39 -29.13 -63.22
CA VAL A 5 -52.62 -29.58 -61.84
C VAL A 5 -52.37 -28.37 -60.95
N THR A 6 -53.38 -27.94 -60.20
CA THR A 6 -53.33 -26.87 -59.19
C THR A 6 -52.82 -27.44 -57.88
N ARG A 7 -51.82 -26.80 -57.30
CA ARG A 7 -51.32 -27.10 -55.98
C ARG A 7 -52.17 -26.41 -54.91
N ARG A 8 -52.74 -27.19 -54.05
CA ARG A 8 -53.36 -26.74 -52.80
C ARG A 8 -52.26 -26.42 -51.77
N GLY A 9 -52.37 -25.22 -51.13
CA GLY A 9 -51.46 -24.79 -50.07
C GLY A 9 -51.73 -25.58 -48.77
N PHE A 10 -50.61 -25.92 -48.12
CA PHE A 10 -50.61 -26.44 -46.76
C PHE A 10 -50.29 -25.26 -45.82
N ILE A 11 -51.25 -25.00 -44.92
CA ILE A 11 -51.02 -24.05 -43.79
C ILE A 11 -50.34 -24.84 -42.70
N GLY A 12 -49.00 -24.58 -42.50
CA GLY A 12 -48.25 -25.11 -41.40
C GLY A 12 -48.38 -24.16 -40.20
N ALA A 13 -48.94 -24.64 -39.10
CA ALA A 13 -48.98 -23.98 -37.85
C ALA A 13 -47.55 -23.98 -37.26
N GLY A 14 -46.89 -22.83 -37.25
CA GLY A 14 -45.62 -22.64 -36.59
C GLY A 14 -45.81 -22.52 -35.08
N VAL A 15 -45.29 -23.49 -34.33
CA VAL A 15 -45.18 -23.42 -32.89
C VAL A 15 -44.01 -22.48 -32.60
N ALA A 16 -44.30 -21.31 -32.04
CA ALA A 16 -43.30 -20.39 -31.54
C ALA A 16 -42.71 -20.94 -30.23
N PHE A 17 -41.48 -21.45 -30.27
CA PHE A 17 -40.70 -21.69 -29.07
C PHE A 17 -40.25 -20.32 -28.52
N ALA A 18 -40.87 -19.91 -27.41
CA ALA A 18 -40.35 -18.83 -26.60
C ALA A 18 -39.04 -19.30 -25.98
N ALA A 19 -37.92 -18.84 -26.52
CA ALA A 19 -36.62 -18.94 -25.85
C ALA A 19 -36.70 -18.09 -24.59
N ALA A 20 -36.89 -18.74 -23.45
CA ALA A 20 -36.64 -18.12 -22.15
C ALA A 20 -35.13 -17.79 -22.08
N GLY A 21 -34.78 -16.55 -22.36
CA GLY A 21 -33.48 -16.02 -22.15
C GLY A 21 -33.15 -16.12 -20.64
N CYS A 22 -32.26 -17.04 -20.30
CA CYS A 22 -31.59 -16.97 -19.01
C CYS A 22 -30.87 -15.63 -18.97
N ALA A 23 -31.48 -14.62 -18.33
CA ALA A 23 -30.77 -13.49 -17.84
C ALA A 23 -29.81 -14.02 -16.79
N SER A 24 -28.57 -14.36 -17.18
CA SER A 24 -27.47 -14.42 -16.26
C SER A 24 -27.42 -13.03 -15.64
N SER A 25 -27.86 -12.94 -14.38
CA SER A 25 -27.54 -11.83 -13.53
C SER A 25 -26.01 -11.76 -13.49
N ALA A 26 -25.43 -10.90 -14.32
CA ALA A 26 -24.07 -10.44 -14.12
C ALA A 26 -24.07 -9.87 -12.70
N LEU A 27 -23.51 -10.63 -11.77
CA LEU A 27 -23.11 -10.11 -10.46
C LEU A 27 -22.28 -8.86 -10.79
N GLY A 28 -22.88 -7.69 -10.56
CA GLY A 28 -22.32 -6.42 -10.98
C GLY A 28 -20.88 -6.34 -10.52
N ALA A 29 -19.96 -6.17 -11.47
CA ALA A 29 -18.57 -5.90 -11.16
C ALA A 29 -18.58 -4.76 -10.14
N THR A 30 -18.07 -5.01 -8.94
CA THR A 30 -18.04 -4.01 -7.86
C THR A 30 -17.28 -2.81 -8.40
N GLU A 31 -17.95 -1.66 -8.48
CA GLU A 31 -17.36 -0.44 -9.03
C GLU A 31 -16.14 -0.06 -8.20
N ARG A 32 -15.00 -0.01 -8.85
CA ARG A 32 -13.73 0.42 -8.26
C ARG A 32 -13.51 1.90 -8.53
N ASP A 33 -13.09 2.62 -7.51
CA ASP A 33 -12.76 4.03 -7.63
C ASP A 33 -11.26 4.18 -7.89
N GLU A 34 -10.88 4.53 -9.11
CA GLU A 34 -9.48 4.74 -9.52
C GLU A 34 -8.77 5.87 -8.74
N ARG A 35 -9.55 6.72 -8.07
CA ARG A 35 -9.06 7.81 -7.21
C ARG A 35 -8.99 7.40 -5.74
N PHE A 36 -9.36 6.18 -5.42
CA PHE A 36 -9.31 5.65 -4.07
C PHE A 36 -8.30 4.51 -3.97
N SER A 37 -7.38 4.63 -3.02
CA SER A 37 -6.42 3.61 -2.63
C SER A 37 -6.42 3.45 -1.11
N VAL A 38 -6.06 2.26 -0.63
CA VAL A 38 -5.75 2.03 0.78
C VAL A 38 -4.24 1.87 0.94
N PHE A 39 -3.68 2.47 1.98
CA PHE A 39 -2.26 2.41 2.31
C PHE A 39 -2.11 1.63 3.61
N LEU A 40 -1.34 0.57 3.53
CA LEU A 40 -1.03 -0.36 4.60
C LEU A 40 0.47 -0.27 4.89
N SER A 41 0.88 -0.47 6.13
CA SER A 41 2.29 -0.50 6.51
C SER A 41 2.51 -1.41 7.70
N ASP A 42 3.72 -1.91 7.86
CA ASP A 42 4.17 -2.53 9.10
C ASP A 42 3.24 -3.67 9.54
N THR A 43 3.04 -4.66 8.67
CA THR A 43 2.14 -5.79 8.95
C THR A 43 2.78 -6.83 9.86
N HIS A 44 4.10 -6.97 9.84
CA HIS A 44 4.90 -7.80 10.73
C HIS A 44 4.35 -9.21 10.96
N ILE A 45 4.03 -9.93 9.89
CA ILE A 45 3.41 -11.26 10.00
C ILE A 45 4.48 -12.31 10.31
N PRO A 46 4.45 -12.96 11.48
CA PRO A 46 5.34 -14.08 11.76
C PRO A 46 4.83 -15.34 11.06
N GLY A 47 5.73 -16.01 10.35
CA GLY A 47 5.48 -17.29 9.72
C GLY A 47 5.41 -18.43 10.73
N GLU A 48 5.16 -19.63 10.22
CA GLU A 48 5.25 -20.84 11.04
C GLU A 48 6.70 -21.15 11.35
N GLY A 49 7.03 -21.28 12.63
CA GLY A 49 8.39 -21.51 13.10
C GLY A 49 9.27 -20.26 13.23
N THR A 50 8.77 -19.07 12.86
CA THR A 50 9.48 -17.81 13.09
C THR A 50 9.67 -17.59 14.59
N GLU A 51 10.92 -17.35 15.01
CA GLU A 51 11.26 -17.05 16.41
C GLU A 51 10.73 -15.66 16.78
N LEU A 52 9.85 -15.62 17.77
CA LEU A 52 9.31 -14.36 18.27
C LEU A 52 10.30 -13.69 19.21
N ASP A 53 10.45 -12.37 19.08
CA ASP A 53 11.22 -11.57 20.04
C ASP A 53 10.55 -11.65 21.42
N LYS A 54 11.32 -12.03 22.45
CA LYS A 54 10.87 -12.13 23.84
C LYS A 54 10.27 -10.81 24.36
N ASN A 55 10.66 -9.71 23.76
CA ASN A 55 10.15 -8.39 24.08
C ASN A 55 8.78 -8.10 23.47
N HIS A 56 8.31 -8.90 22.52
CA HIS A 56 7.01 -8.77 21.85
C HIS A 56 6.01 -9.86 22.26
N VAL A 57 6.33 -10.66 23.29
CA VAL A 57 5.54 -11.83 23.75
C VAL A 57 4.16 -11.46 24.31
N GLU A 58 3.87 -10.20 24.52
CA GLU A 58 2.53 -9.76 24.96
C GLU A 58 1.45 -9.97 23.90
N HIS A 59 1.85 -10.26 22.65
CA HIS A 59 0.93 -10.50 21.56
C HIS A 59 0.96 -11.98 21.14
N ASP A 60 -0.21 -12.60 21.16
CA ASP A 60 -0.44 -13.88 20.48
C ASP A 60 0.17 -13.80 19.07
N PRO A 61 1.04 -14.75 18.64
CA PRO A 61 1.59 -14.78 17.28
C PRO A 61 0.53 -14.69 16.20
N ALA A 62 -0.69 -15.17 16.49
CA ALA A 62 -1.84 -15.03 15.62
C ALA A 62 -2.41 -13.60 15.59
N TYR A 63 -2.03 -12.72 16.52
CA TYR A 63 -2.62 -11.38 16.63
C TYR A 63 -2.36 -10.56 15.36
N MET A 64 -1.12 -10.45 14.91
CA MET A 64 -0.75 -9.70 13.71
C MET A 64 -1.45 -10.22 12.46
N TYR A 65 -1.54 -11.56 12.34
CA TYR A 65 -2.28 -12.19 11.26
C TYR A 65 -3.79 -11.86 11.33
N LYS A 66 -4.41 -11.92 12.51
CA LYS A 66 -5.82 -11.56 12.71
C LYS A 66 -6.08 -10.08 12.37
N ARG A 67 -5.14 -9.19 12.71
CA ARG A 67 -5.23 -7.76 12.37
C ARG A 67 -5.21 -7.54 10.86
N LEU A 68 -4.25 -8.14 10.16
CA LEU A 68 -4.19 -8.05 8.70
C LEU A 68 -5.45 -8.66 8.07
N ALA A 69 -5.92 -9.81 8.56
CA ALA A 69 -7.14 -10.45 8.07
C ALA A 69 -8.37 -9.55 8.24
N ALA A 70 -8.54 -8.93 9.41
CA ALA A 70 -9.62 -7.97 9.67
C ALA A 70 -9.53 -6.74 8.75
N THR A 71 -8.32 -6.19 8.56
CA THR A 71 -8.11 -5.08 7.62
C THR A 71 -8.47 -5.47 6.19
N VAL A 72 -8.09 -6.67 5.75
CA VAL A 72 -8.48 -7.20 4.42
C VAL A 72 -9.99 -7.32 4.30
N ASP A 73 -10.68 -7.83 5.33
CA ASP A 73 -12.16 -7.93 5.36
C ASP A 73 -12.81 -6.55 5.26
N GLU A 74 -12.33 -5.56 6.02
CA GLU A 74 -12.81 -4.18 5.95
C GLU A 74 -12.62 -3.59 4.54
N VAL A 75 -11.44 -3.75 3.94
CA VAL A 75 -11.14 -3.25 2.59
C VAL A 75 -12.07 -3.89 1.55
N LEU A 76 -12.30 -5.19 1.63
CA LEU A 76 -13.20 -5.91 0.72
C LEU A 76 -14.67 -5.51 0.88
N ALA A 77 -15.05 -5.03 2.07
CA ALA A 77 -16.40 -4.54 2.35
C ALA A 77 -16.66 -3.10 1.87
N MET A 78 -15.62 -2.33 1.52
CA MET A 78 -15.76 -0.92 1.10
C MET A 78 -16.57 -0.75 -0.18
N ARG A 79 -17.37 0.30 -0.23
CA ARG A 79 -18.12 0.72 -1.42
C ARG A 79 -18.02 2.25 -1.60
N PRO A 80 -17.50 2.77 -2.71
CA PRO A 80 -16.83 2.01 -3.76
C PRO A 80 -15.56 1.31 -3.25
N MET A 81 -15.17 0.23 -3.94
CA MET A 81 -13.96 -0.50 -3.60
C MET A 81 -12.71 0.30 -4.02
N PRO A 82 -11.63 0.29 -3.23
CA PRO A 82 -10.38 0.92 -3.66
C PRO A 82 -9.82 0.21 -4.89
N ALA A 83 -9.24 0.96 -5.80
CA ALA A 83 -8.57 0.37 -6.96
C ALA A 83 -7.23 -0.29 -6.57
N ARG A 84 -6.61 0.18 -5.48
CA ARG A 84 -5.26 -0.26 -5.08
C ARG A 84 -5.14 -0.42 -3.56
N ALA A 85 -4.30 -1.38 -3.17
CA ALA A 85 -3.78 -1.54 -1.82
C ALA A 85 -2.25 -1.43 -1.89
N VAL A 86 -1.68 -0.38 -1.32
CA VAL A 86 -0.23 -0.13 -1.32
C VAL A 86 0.33 -0.45 0.06
N VAL A 87 1.30 -1.35 0.13
CA VAL A 87 1.96 -1.81 1.34
C VAL A 87 3.34 -1.15 1.43
N PHE A 88 3.58 -0.40 2.50
CA PHE A 88 4.78 0.43 2.65
C PHE A 88 5.95 -0.27 3.35
N GLY A 89 6.01 -1.59 3.26
CA GLY A 89 7.10 -2.41 3.82
C GLY A 89 6.79 -2.99 5.18
N ASP A 90 7.78 -3.68 5.76
CA ASP A 90 7.70 -4.51 6.95
C ASP A 90 6.53 -5.49 6.89
N ILE A 91 6.54 -6.28 5.79
CA ILE A 91 5.59 -7.37 5.56
C ILE A 91 5.91 -8.52 6.49
N ALA A 92 7.20 -8.89 6.53
CA ALA A 92 7.75 -9.92 7.38
C ALA A 92 7.89 -9.43 8.84
N TYR A 93 8.00 -10.38 9.77
CA TYR A 93 8.00 -10.07 11.20
C TYR A 93 9.25 -9.29 11.63
N LEU A 94 10.43 -9.87 11.58
CA LEU A 94 11.67 -9.22 12.04
C LEU A 94 12.87 -9.39 11.12
N ARG A 95 12.94 -10.52 10.40
CA ARG A 95 14.15 -10.94 9.69
C ARG A 95 13.92 -11.31 8.22
N GLY A 96 12.73 -11.05 7.72
CA GLY A 96 12.37 -11.33 6.33
C GLY A 96 12.43 -12.81 5.98
N GLU A 97 12.02 -13.68 6.90
CA GLU A 97 12.01 -15.12 6.65
C GLU A 97 10.93 -15.46 5.60
N ARG A 98 11.22 -16.44 4.76
CA ARG A 98 10.29 -16.86 3.70
C ARG A 98 8.91 -17.25 4.25
N ALA A 99 8.88 -17.94 5.40
CA ALA A 99 7.65 -18.35 6.06
C ALA A 99 6.73 -17.17 6.41
N ASP A 100 7.28 -15.99 6.68
CA ASP A 100 6.53 -14.78 6.99
C ASP A 100 5.71 -14.32 5.77
N TYR A 101 6.35 -14.32 4.59
CA TYR A 101 5.67 -13.98 3.32
C TYR A 101 4.67 -15.06 2.91
N GLU A 102 5.01 -16.34 3.06
CA GLU A 102 4.10 -17.45 2.78
C GLU A 102 2.83 -17.37 3.63
N LYS A 103 2.97 -16.95 4.89
CA LYS A 103 1.84 -16.76 5.82
C LYS A 103 0.96 -15.55 5.44
N SER A 104 1.57 -14.45 5.02
CA SER A 104 0.83 -13.21 4.65
C SER A 104 0.20 -13.28 3.26
N ARG A 105 0.81 -14.02 2.33
CA ARG A 105 0.40 -14.08 0.90
C ARG A 105 -1.08 -14.39 0.67
N PRO A 106 -1.73 -15.37 1.34
CA PRO A 106 -3.15 -15.65 1.13
C PRO A 106 -4.06 -14.46 1.42
N LEU A 107 -3.71 -13.60 2.38
CA LEU A 107 -4.49 -12.42 2.73
C LEU A 107 -4.38 -11.35 1.62
N PHE A 108 -3.18 -11.06 1.15
CA PHE A 108 -2.99 -10.13 0.03
C PHE A 108 -3.59 -10.69 -1.28
N LYS A 109 -3.55 -12.01 -1.46
CA LYS A 109 -4.20 -12.66 -2.61
C LYS A 109 -5.70 -12.43 -2.63
N ARG A 110 -6.39 -12.39 -1.48
CA ARG A 110 -7.83 -12.08 -1.41
C ARG A 110 -8.15 -10.70 -1.98
N LEU A 111 -7.29 -9.69 -1.71
CA LEU A 111 -7.43 -8.36 -2.32
C LEU A 111 -7.25 -8.43 -3.84
N ALA A 112 -6.20 -9.11 -4.30
CA ALA A 112 -5.91 -9.26 -5.72
C ALA A 112 -7.03 -10.03 -6.46
N ASP A 113 -7.56 -11.10 -5.87
CA ASP A 113 -8.68 -11.89 -6.43
C ASP A 113 -9.98 -11.06 -6.55
N ALA A 114 -10.16 -10.06 -5.66
CA ALA A 114 -11.24 -9.08 -5.76
C ALA A 114 -10.98 -7.98 -6.80
N GLY A 115 -9.81 -8.01 -7.46
CA GLY A 115 -9.40 -7.06 -8.49
C GLY A 115 -8.79 -5.78 -7.95
N ILE A 116 -8.40 -5.73 -6.68
CA ILE A 116 -7.61 -4.63 -6.11
C ILE A 116 -6.15 -4.86 -6.50
N ASP A 117 -5.50 -3.85 -7.09
CA ASP A 117 -4.08 -3.95 -7.43
C ASP A 117 -3.25 -3.80 -6.15
N VAL A 118 -2.63 -4.91 -5.70
CA VAL A 118 -1.76 -4.92 -4.53
C VAL A 118 -0.35 -4.54 -4.95
N VAL A 119 0.20 -3.49 -4.33
CA VAL A 119 1.53 -2.96 -4.59
C VAL A 119 2.36 -3.02 -3.32
N PHE A 120 3.57 -3.57 -3.40
CA PHE A 120 4.46 -3.71 -2.25
C PHE A 120 5.65 -2.75 -2.31
N GLY A 121 6.05 -2.23 -1.15
CA GLY A 121 7.35 -1.69 -0.84
C GLY A 121 8.08 -2.61 0.15
N MET A 122 9.34 -2.32 0.44
CA MET A 122 10.17 -3.08 1.37
C MET A 122 10.57 -2.22 2.56
N GLY A 123 10.51 -2.82 3.76
CA GLY A 123 11.00 -2.21 4.99
C GLY A 123 12.26 -2.91 5.54
N ASN A 124 12.75 -2.47 6.70
CA ASN A 124 13.98 -3.02 7.27
C ASN A 124 13.82 -4.42 7.86
N HIS A 125 12.60 -4.88 8.08
CA HIS A 125 12.31 -6.25 8.50
C HIS A 125 12.08 -7.20 7.33
N ASP A 126 12.12 -6.71 6.09
CA ASP A 126 11.94 -7.52 4.89
C ASP A 126 13.27 -8.06 4.33
N HIS A 127 13.17 -9.04 3.41
CA HIS A 127 14.28 -9.59 2.66
C HIS A 127 13.89 -9.82 1.20
N ARG A 128 14.60 -9.18 0.24
CA ARG A 128 14.24 -9.24 -1.19
C ARG A 128 14.26 -10.65 -1.75
N ALA A 129 15.26 -11.47 -1.38
CA ALA A 129 15.36 -12.84 -1.88
C ALA A 129 14.13 -13.65 -1.48
N ALA A 130 13.77 -13.68 -0.19
CA ALA A 130 12.62 -14.41 0.34
C ALA A 130 11.28 -13.85 -0.21
N PHE A 131 11.17 -12.53 -0.35
CA PHE A 131 10.02 -11.91 -0.99
C PHE A 131 9.85 -12.38 -2.44
N PHE A 132 10.88 -12.29 -3.28
CA PHE A 132 10.81 -12.71 -4.67
C PHE A 132 10.70 -14.24 -4.88
N GLU A 133 11.04 -15.05 -3.90
CA GLU A 133 10.73 -16.48 -3.91
C GLU A 133 9.24 -16.73 -3.68
N THR A 134 8.63 -15.97 -2.77
CA THR A 134 7.20 -16.09 -2.45
C THR A 134 6.31 -15.39 -3.47
N TYR A 135 6.74 -14.25 -4.00
CA TYR A 135 6.02 -13.45 -4.99
C TYR A 135 6.82 -13.36 -6.32
N PRO A 136 7.04 -14.47 -7.03
CA PRO A 136 7.90 -14.48 -8.24
C PRO A 136 7.36 -13.56 -9.36
N GLU A 137 6.05 -13.32 -9.40
CA GLU A 137 5.40 -12.41 -10.33
C GLU A 137 5.89 -10.96 -10.19
N TRP A 138 6.40 -10.59 -9.03
CA TRP A 138 6.93 -9.24 -8.76
C TRP A 138 8.24 -8.96 -9.47
N ARG A 139 9.00 -9.97 -9.88
CA ARG A 139 10.24 -9.79 -10.68
C ARG A 139 9.97 -9.06 -12.00
N GLY A 140 8.79 -9.24 -12.58
CA GLY A 140 8.35 -8.56 -13.81
C GLY A 140 7.59 -7.26 -13.59
N ARG A 141 7.27 -6.90 -12.33
CA ARG A 141 6.48 -5.71 -12.00
C ARG A 141 7.33 -4.54 -11.49
N THR A 142 8.55 -4.79 -11.07
CA THR A 142 9.42 -3.73 -10.53
C THR A 142 10.00 -2.82 -11.62
N CYS A 143 10.14 -1.55 -11.29
CA CYS A 143 10.79 -0.55 -12.16
C CYS A 143 12.32 -0.64 -12.13
N VAL A 144 12.90 -1.23 -11.08
CA VAL A 144 14.35 -1.43 -10.92
C VAL A 144 14.62 -2.90 -10.66
N PRO A 145 15.22 -3.64 -11.61
CA PRO A 145 15.42 -5.08 -11.48
C PRO A 145 16.16 -5.48 -10.19
N GLY A 146 15.59 -6.43 -9.44
CA GLY A 146 16.15 -6.94 -8.17
C GLY A 146 15.78 -6.10 -6.94
N GLU A 147 15.04 -5.02 -7.09
CA GLU A 147 14.51 -4.18 -6.01
C GLU A 147 12.99 -4.07 -6.16
N VAL A 148 12.26 -3.74 -5.08
CA VAL A 148 10.80 -3.66 -5.11
C VAL A 148 10.37 -2.19 -5.27
N VAL A 149 10.55 -1.69 -6.48
CA VAL A 149 10.30 -0.29 -6.84
C VAL A 149 9.14 -0.19 -7.81
N SER A 150 8.20 0.72 -7.55
CA SER A 150 7.00 0.84 -8.38
C SER A 150 6.65 2.29 -8.70
N LYS A 151 6.08 2.50 -9.89
CA LYS A 151 5.33 3.71 -10.23
C LYS A 151 3.85 3.35 -10.36
N VAL A 152 3.02 3.99 -9.55
CA VAL A 152 1.60 3.65 -9.39
C VAL A 152 0.76 4.88 -9.70
N SER A 153 -0.24 4.75 -10.57
CA SER A 153 -1.24 5.81 -10.74
C SER A 153 -2.22 5.80 -9.57
N LEU A 154 -2.46 6.95 -8.96
CA LEU A 154 -3.44 7.15 -7.89
C LEU A 154 -4.64 8.00 -8.36
N GLY A 155 -5.02 7.87 -9.62
CA GLY A 155 -6.03 8.73 -10.24
C GLY A 155 -5.44 10.06 -10.72
N ASP A 156 -5.57 11.13 -9.97
CA ASP A 156 -5.10 12.48 -10.37
C ASP A 156 -3.61 12.74 -10.06
N ALA A 157 -2.91 11.80 -9.45
CA ALA A 157 -1.48 11.88 -9.12
C ALA A 157 -0.79 10.52 -9.33
N ASP A 158 0.54 10.51 -9.33
CA ASP A 158 1.35 9.29 -9.32
C ASP A 158 2.00 9.08 -7.95
N LEU A 159 2.29 7.83 -7.60
CA LEU A 159 3.13 7.44 -6.49
C LEU A 159 4.40 6.77 -7.04
N LEU A 160 5.56 7.29 -6.66
CA LEU A 160 6.85 6.63 -6.84
C LEU A 160 7.18 5.93 -5.53
N LEU A 161 6.93 4.62 -5.47
CA LEU A 161 7.18 3.80 -4.27
C LEU A 161 8.61 3.27 -4.33
N LEU A 162 9.42 3.69 -3.37
CA LEU A 162 10.84 3.36 -3.28
C LEU A 162 11.06 2.15 -2.40
N ASP A 163 12.04 1.35 -2.75
CA ASP A 163 12.61 0.30 -1.93
C ASP A 163 13.80 0.86 -1.15
N THR A 164 13.58 1.21 0.11
CA THR A 164 14.61 1.80 0.97
C THR A 164 15.29 0.76 1.88
N LEU A 165 15.03 -0.53 1.65
CA LEU A 165 15.66 -1.59 2.40
C LEU A 165 17.19 -1.58 2.22
N THR A 166 17.91 -1.50 3.33
CA THR A 166 19.36 -1.74 3.39
C THR A 166 19.57 -3.15 3.90
N GLU A 167 19.81 -4.10 2.99
CA GLU A 167 19.99 -5.50 3.38
C GLU A 167 21.35 -5.74 4.04
N ASN A 168 21.32 -6.47 5.15
CA ASN A 168 22.51 -7.10 5.67
C ASN A 168 22.82 -8.32 4.77
N THR A 169 23.93 -8.24 4.03
CA THR A 169 24.34 -9.28 3.07
C THR A 169 24.80 -10.59 3.72
N SER A 170 24.84 -10.64 5.04
CA SER A 170 25.44 -11.77 5.78
C SER A 170 24.59 -13.04 5.75
N ALA A 171 23.29 -13.01 5.60
CA ALA A 171 22.39 -14.15 5.26
C ALA A 171 20.90 -13.75 5.40
N PRO A 172 19.96 -14.43 4.72
CA PRO A 172 18.53 -14.39 5.08
C PRO A 172 18.34 -14.76 6.56
N GLY A 173 17.40 -14.12 7.22
CA GLY A 173 17.13 -14.34 8.64
C GLY A 173 17.99 -13.53 9.61
N VAL A 174 18.81 -12.60 9.11
CA VAL A 174 19.55 -11.62 9.94
C VAL A 174 18.84 -10.28 9.86
N SER A 175 18.69 -9.63 11.02
CA SER A 175 18.08 -8.30 11.08
C SER A 175 18.87 -7.28 10.26
N ASN A 176 18.16 -6.45 9.52
CA ASN A 176 18.74 -5.37 8.73
C ASN A 176 18.90 -4.09 9.57
N PRO A 177 19.75 -3.14 9.13
CA PRO A 177 19.81 -1.82 9.74
C PRO A 177 18.47 -1.09 9.66
N GLY A 178 18.12 -0.34 10.70
CA GLY A 178 16.91 0.47 10.74
C GLY A 178 16.97 1.74 9.87
N ASN A 179 18.11 2.05 9.25
CA ASN A 179 18.27 3.18 8.33
C ASN A 179 18.11 2.73 6.89
N GLY A 180 17.42 3.53 6.09
CA GLY A 180 17.18 3.26 4.69
C GLY A 180 18.29 3.74 3.76
N SER A 181 18.38 3.12 2.59
CA SER A 181 19.22 3.57 1.49
C SER A 181 18.56 3.28 0.14
N LEU A 182 19.03 3.95 -0.91
CA LEU A 182 18.70 3.65 -2.29
C LEU A 182 19.94 3.16 -3.01
N SER A 183 19.81 2.19 -3.89
CA SER A 183 20.87 1.87 -4.82
C SER A 183 21.11 3.03 -5.80
N GLU A 184 22.27 3.05 -6.45
CA GLU A 184 22.55 4.03 -7.50
C GLU A 184 21.55 3.94 -8.66
N ARG A 185 21.14 2.72 -9.01
CA ARG A 185 20.15 2.48 -10.08
C ARG A 185 18.78 3.07 -9.69
N GLN A 186 18.36 2.88 -8.45
CA GLN A 186 17.10 3.42 -7.96
C GLN A 186 17.14 4.94 -7.83
N ALA A 187 18.25 5.49 -7.35
CA ALA A 187 18.46 6.94 -7.29
C ALA A 187 18.42 7.59 -8.68
N ALA A 188 19.03 6.94 -9.67
CA ALA A 188 18.98 7.38 -11.07
C ALA A 188 17.56 7.28 -11.64
N TRP A 189 16.86 6.18 -11.38
CA TRP A 189 15.46 6.00 -11.79
C TRP A 189 14.55 7.08 -11.20
N LEU A 190 14.65 7.34 -9.90
CA LEU A 190 13.88 8.39 -9.23
C LEU A 190 14.15 9.77 -9.85
N ALA A 191 15.42 10.09 -10.12
CA ALA A 191 15.78 11.35 -10.75
C ALA A 191 15.18 11.49 -12.15
N GLN A 192 15.17 10.42 -12.94
CA GLN A 192 14.58 10.40 -14.28
C GLN A 192 13.06 10.55 -14.25
N GLU A 193 12.37 9.80 -13.36
CA GLU A 193 10.91 9.87 -13.25
C GLU A 193 10.46 11.25 -12.75
N ALA A 194 11.17 11.82 -11.78
CA ALA A 194 10.89 13.17 -11.29
C ALA A 194 11.09 14.25 -12.37
N ALA A 195 12.13 14.10 -13.22
CA ALA A 195 12.39 15.03 -14.32
C ALA A 195 11.38 14.91 -15.47
N LYS A 196 10.85 13.71 -15.71
CA LYS A 196 9.82 13.43 -16.74
C LYS A 196 8.39 13.74 -16.27
N ALA A 197 8.19 14.04 -14.98
CA ALA A 197 6.86 14.23 -14.44
C ALA A 197 6.15 15.41 -15.14
N THR A 198 4.91 15.16 -15.58
CA THR A 198 4.01 16.16 -16.19
C THR A 198 2.74 16.35 -15.37
N ARG A 199 2.61 15.61 -14.26
CA ARG A 199 1.47 15.64 -13.33
C ARG A 199 1.97 15.49 -11.89
N PRO A 200 1.15 15.86 -10.88
CA PRO A 200 1.52 15.71 -9.48
C PRO A 200 1.99 14.30 -9.14
N PHE A 201 3.04 14.20 -8.31
CA PHE A 201 3.46 12.92 -7.78
C PHE A 201 3.81 12.98 -6.29
N PHE A 202 3.66 11.84 -5.65
CA PHE A 202 4.10 11.54 -4.31
C PHE A 202 5.30 10.60 -4.34
N VAL A 203 6.10 10.64 -3.30
CA VAL A 203 7.11 9.60 -3.05
C VAL A 203 6.68 8.82 -1.84
N GLY A 204 6.62 7.51 -1.98
CA GLY A 204 6.39 6.56 -0.92
C GLY A 204 7.66 5.78 -0.60
N ALA A 205 7.89 5.45 0.65
CA ALA A 205 8.95 4.56 1.09
C ALA A 205 8.61 3.97 2.46
N HIS A 206 9.40 3.01 2.93
CA HIS A 206 9.24 2.56 4.31
C HIS A 206 9.85 3.55 5.30
N HIS A 207 11.11 3.94 5.11
CA HIS A 207 11.83 4.82 6.02
C HIS A 207 11.46 6.30 5.84
N HIS A 208 11.54 7.04 6.93
CA HIS A 208 11.38 8.50 6.88
C HIS A 208 12.45 9.14 5.98
N VAL A 209 12.09 10.22 5.30
CA VAL A 209 12.95 10.87 4.29
C VAL A 209 14.34 11.28 4.81
N HIS A 210 14.47 11.55 6.11
CA HIS A 210 15.74 11.87 6.76
C HIS A 210 16.57 10.65 7.19
N GLU A 211 15.96 9.48 7.20
CA GLU A 211 16.60 8.20 7.52
C GLU A 211 17.18 7.52 6.26
N VAL A 212 16.88 8.05 5.07
CA VAL A 212 17.44 7.57 3.81
C VAL A 212 18.78 8.26 3.55
N GLY A 213 19.88 7.52 3.76
CA GLY A 213 21.25 8.05 3.69
C GLY A 213 21.75 8.39 2.28
N THR A 214 21.05 7.94 1.23
CA THR A 214 21.51 8.08 -0.16
C THR A 214 21.30 9.50 -0.70
N LYS A 215 22.29 9.96 -1.48
CA LYS A 215 22.16 11.20 -2.25
C LYS A 215 21.54 10.93 -3.63
N VAL A 216 20.59 11.77 -4.03
CA VAL A 216 19.97 11.76 -5.36
C VAL A 216 20.37 13.07 -6.05
N GLY A 217 21.01 12.98 -7.22
CA GLY A 217 21.52 14.17 -7.91
C GLY A 217 22.48 15.01 -7.04
N GLY A 218 23.31 14.37 -6.22
CA GLY A 218 24.27 15.02 -5.31
C GLY A 218 23.67 15.63 -4.05
N ARG A 219 22.36 15.46 -3.77
CA ARG A 219 21.65 16.03 -2.62
C ARG A 219 21.00 14.93 -1.79
N GLY A 220 20.82 15.18 -0.50
CA GLY A 220 19.95 14.31 0.32
C GLY A 220 18.55 14.23 -0.27
N LEU A 221 17.86 13.10 -0.07
CA LEU A 221 16.58 12.79 -0.70
C LEU A 221 15.54 13.92 -0.55
N GLY A 222 15.33 14.42 0.66
CA GLY A 222 14.39 15.52 0.91
C GLY A 222 14.72 16.80 0.14
N ALA A 223 16.00 17.19 0.12
CA ALA A 223 16.46 18.38 -0.62
C ALA A 223 16.36 18.21 -2.14
N PHE A 224 16.51 16.98 -2.65
CA PHE A 224 16.28 16.67 -4.05
C PHE A 224 14.78 16.81 -4.39
N LEU A 225 13.91 16.21 -3.59
CA LEU A 225 12.45 16.18 -3.82
C LEU A 225 11.84 17.60 -3.78
N LEU A 226 12.26 18.44 -2.84
CA LEU A 226 11.77 19.81 -2.74
C LEU A 226 12.10 20.70 -3.96
N ARG A 227 12.99 20.25 -4.84
CA ARG A 227 13.32 20.92 -6.12
C ARG A 227 12.46 20.46 -7.28
N GLN A 228 11.67 19.40 -7.12
CA GLN A 228 10.85 18.86 -8.19
C GLN A 228 9.51 19.60 -8.26
N PRO A 229 9.15 20.18 -9.40
CA PRO A 229 7.96 21.05 -9.51
C PRO A 229 6.65 20.30 -9.27
N PHE A 230 6.59 19.02 -9.59
CA PHE A 230 5.38 18.20 -9.44
C PHE A 230 5.35 17.37 -8.15
N PHE A 231 6.39 17.41 -7.32
CA PHE A 231 6.39 16.74 -6.02
C PHE A 231 5.39 17.37 -5.05
N ARG A 232 4.52 16.56 -4.43
CA ARG A 232 3.45 17.04 -3.53
C ARG A 232 3.60 16.59 -2.10
N GLY A 233 4.23 15.44 -1.84
CA GLY A 233 4.42 14.95 -0.49
C GLY A 233 5.14 13.63 -0.40
N TYR A 234 5.61 13.32 0.81
CA TYR A 234 6.29 12.07 1.14
C TYR A 234 5.44 11.27 2.13
N ILE A 235 5.30 9.95 1.91
CA ILE A 235 4.48 9.06 2.73
C ILE A 235 5.34 7.86 3.11
N HIS A 236 5.33 7.48 4.39
CA HIS A 236 6.18 6.39 4.86
C HIS A 236 5.56 5.60 6.03
N GLY A 237 6.11 4.43 6.31
CA GLY A 237 5.81 3.57 7.47
C GLY A 237 6.85 3.69 8.59
N HIS A 238 7.36 2.55 9.07
CA HIS A 238 8.50 2.38 9.98
C HIS A 238 8.28 2.83 11.42
N HIS A 239 7.64 3.97 11.64
CA HIS A 239 7.47 4.53 12.97
C HIS A 239 6.20 4.04 13.69
N HIS A 240 5.28 3.39 12.98
CA HIS A 240 4.05 2.82 13.52
C HIS A 240 3.06 3.84 14.14
N PHE A 241 3.25 5.14 13.94
CA PHE A 241 2.38 6.18 14.48
C PHE A 241 1.86 7.08 13.37
N TRP A 242 0.58 7.43 13.45
CA TRP A 242 0.06 8.48 12.59
C TRP A 242 0.67 9.83 12.98
N LYS A 243 1.39 10.41 12.04
CA LYS A 243 2.02 11.72 12.23
C LYS A 243 2.12 12.46 10.90
N THR A 244 2.05 13.78 10.96
CA THR A 244 2.34 14.63 9.82
C THR A 244 3.44 15.64 10.17
N ASP A 245 4.47 15.66 9.35
CA ASP A 245 5.60 16.58 9.43
C ASP A 245 5.71 17.43 8.17
N ARG A 246 6.75 18.23 8.08
CA ARG A 246 7.02 19.12 6.94
C ARG A 246 8.46 19.00 6.48
N LEU A 247 8.64 18.91 5.17
CA LEU A 247 9.91 19.20 4.51
C LEU A 247 9.94 20.68 4.13
N LEU A 248 11.02 21.35 4.47
CA LEU A 248 11.18 22.79 4.30
C LEU A 248 12.43 23.11 3.47
N ASP A 249 12.27 23.95 2.46
CA ASP A 249 13.39 24.66 1.82
C ASP A 249 13.17 26.15 2.05
N TRP A 250 13.81 26.68 3.10
CA TRP A 250 13.68 28.08 3.51
C TRP A 250 14.15 29.06 2.42
N GLY A 251 15.19 28.69 1.68
CA GLY A 251 15.74 29.55 0.63
C GLY A 251 14.81 29.71 -0.58
N ARG A 252 13.91 28.74 -0.80
CA ARG A 252 12.94 28.74 -1.90
C ARG A 252 11.49 28.90 -1.44
N HIS A 253 11.27 29.03 -0.15
CA HIS A 253 9.94 29.08 0.46
C HIS A 253 9.03 27.92 0.07
N VAL A 254 9.60 26.73 -0.15
CA VAL A 254 8.88 25.51 -0.50
C VAL A 254 8.62 24.70 0.76
N VAL A 255 7.37 24.31 0.96
CA VAL A 255 6.92 23.42 2.03
C VAL A 255 6.17 22.24 1.41
N ARG A 256 6.53 21.04 1.81
CA ARG A 256 5.79 19.81 1.46
C ARG A 256 5.51 19.01 2.73
N ARG A 257 4.40 18.29 2.72
CA ARG A 257 4.02 17.45 3.87
C ARG A 257 4.73 16.11 3.80
N VAL A 258 5.04 15.59 5.00
CA VAL A 258 5.44 14.21 5.22
C VAL A 258 4.36 13.57 6.07
N ALA A 259 3.90 12.38 5.71
CA ALA A 259 2.93 11.62 6.48
C ALA A 259 3.51 10.26 6.84
N THR A 260 3.45 9.94 8.12
CA THR A 260 3.77 8.61 8.66
C THR A 260 2.49 7.80 8.75
N LEU A 261 2.51 6.55 8.31
CA LEU A 261 1.37 5.65 8.35
C LEU A 261 1.28 4.92 9.70
N PRO A 262 0.07 4.57 10.15
CA PRO A 262 -0.12 3.64 11.24
C PRO A 262 0.31 2.22 10.83
N SER A 263 0.58 1.37 11.81
CA SER A 263 0.90 -0.05 11.61
C SER A 263 -0.37 -0.89 11.46
N VAL A 264 -0.38 -1.83 10.53
CA VAL A 264 -1.46 -2.83 10.46
C VAL A 264 -1.25 -3.95 11.49
N GLY A 265 0.02 -4.33 11.71
CA GLY A 265 0.38 -5.53 12.44
C GLY A 265 0.36 -5.36 13.95
N PHE A 266 1.36 -4.75 14.49
CA PHE A 266 1.51 -4.61 15.93
C PHE A 266 2.29 -3.35 16.28
N TRP A 267 2.09 -2.86 17.52
CA TRP A 267 2.82 -1.73 18.08
C TRP A 267 2.47 -0.36 17.47
N GLY A 268 2.27 0.62 18.31
CA GLY A 268 1.93 1.99 17.90
C GLY A 268 0.44 2.20 17.64
N ASP A 269 0.13 3.01 16.67
CA ASP A 269 -1.23 3.24 16.20
C ASP A 269 -1.61 2.13 15.23
N LEU A 270 -2.59 1.30 15.58
CA LEU A 270 -2.98 0.17 14.75
C LEU A 270 -4.09 0.55 13.78
N GLY A 271 -3.80 0.38 12.51
CA GLY A 271 -4.74 0.71 11.47
C GLY A 271 -4.10 0.80 10.08
N TYR A 272 -4.71 1.59 9.24
CA TYR A 272 -4.30 1.83 7.86
C TYR A 272 -4.75 3.23 7.44
N ALA A 273 -4.55 3.61 6.18
CA ALA A 273 -5.01 4.92 5.71
C ALA A 273 -5.77 4.83 4.39
N HIS A 274 -6.77 5.68 4.24
CA HIS A 274 -7.43 5.94 2.97
C HIS A 274 -6.70 7.06 2.23
N PHE A 275 -6.34 6.82 0.98
CA PHE A 275 -5.81 7.84 0.10
C PHE A 275 -6.79 8.10 -1.04
N ARG A 276 -7.22 9.34 -1.18
CA ARG A 276 -8.13 9.77 -2.25
C ARG A 276 -7.59 10.98 -2.98
N THR A 277 -7.75 10.98 -4.30
CA THR A 277 -7.41 12.14 -5.14
C THR A 277 -8.64 12.77 -5.76
N SER A 278 -8.48 14.02 -6.12
CA SER A 278 -9.34 14.80 -6.99
C SER A 278 -8.43 15.74 -7.80
N PRO A 279 -8.89 16.40 -8.85
CA PRO A 279 -8.03 17.23 -9.69
C PRO A 279 -7.18 18.28 -8.95
N ARG A 280 -7.65 18.75 -7.79
CA ARG A 280 -6.99 19.81 -7.02
C ARG A 280 -6.42 19.38 -5.68
N LEU A 281 -6.81 18.21 -5.18
CA LEU A 281 -6.52 17.82 -3.81
C LEU A 281 -6.32 16.32 -3.68
N ALA A 282 -5.25 15.91 -3.00
CA ALA A 282 -5.14 14.58 -2.44
C ALA A 282 -5.34 14.61 -0.93
N GLN A 283 -5.97 13.59 -0.39
CA GLN A 283 -6.26 13.42 1.02
C GLN A 283 -5.80 12.06 1.51
N LEU A 284 -5.05 12.04 2.58
CA LEU A 284 -4.66 10.84 3.31
C LEU A 284 -5.32 10.88 4.69
N LYS A 285 -6.27 9.97 4.92
CA LYS A 285 -7.04 9.88 6.16
C LYS A 285 -6.66 8.60 6.90
N PRO A 286 -6.16 8.69 8.14
CA PRO A 286 -5.88 7.52 8.95
C PRO A 286 -7.19 6.86 9.42
N ILE A 287 -7.18 5.55 9.46
CA ILE A 287 -8.21 4.70 10.04
C ILE A 287 -7.54 3.93 11.16
N VAL A 288 -7.50 4.52 12.34
CA VAL A 288 -6.92 3.91 13.53
C VAL A 288 -8.01 3.18 14.28
N THR A 289 -7.82 1.88 14.47
CA THR A 289 -8.81 0.99 15.06
C THR A 289 -8.46 0.60 16.49
N GLU A 290 -7.18 0.63 16.83
CA GLU A 290 -6.67 0.24 18.14
C GLU A 290 -5.34 0.93 18.44
N PHE A 291 -5.01 1.11 19.71
CA PHE A 291 -3.71 1.56 20.17
C PHE A 291 -3.00 0.44 20.91
N CYS A 292 -1.87 0.01 20.38
CA CYS A 292 -0.99 -0.92 21.03
C CYS A 292 0.15 -0.13 21.67
N PHE A 293 0.16 -0.06 23.01
CA PHE A 293 1.13 0.74 23.75
C PHE A 293 2.53 0.17 23.64
N PRO A 294 3.51 0.98 23.26
CA PRO A 294 4.88 0.61 23.47
C PRO A 294 5.18 0.50 24.98
N ARG A 295 6.08 -0.41 25.36
CA ARG A 295 6.46 -0.71 26.75
C ARG A 295 6.94 0.49 27.59
N HIS A 296 7.33 1.58 26.94
CA HIS A 296 7.82 2.78 27.62
C HIS A 296 6.72 3.69 28.19
N GLN A 297 5.44 3.28 28.11
CA GLN A 297 4.35 3.94 28.84
C GLN A 297 3.71 2.95 29.82
N PRO A 298 4.43 2.57 30.88
CA PRO A 298 3.99 1.50 31.80
C PRO A 298 2.81 1.90 32.70
N ASP A 299 2.53 3.21 32.85
CA ASP A 299 1.50 3.70 33.74
C ASP A 299 0.09 3.53 33.15
N PRO A 300 -0.72 2.55 33.64
CA PRO A 300 -2.04 2.30 33.11
C PRO A 300 -3.02 3.47 33.24
N GLU A 301 -2.82 4.34 34.25
CA GLU A 301 -3.72 5.46 34.52
C GLU A 301 -3.51 6.61 33.52
N LYS A 302 -2.32 6.73 32.96
CA LYS A 302 -2.00 7.72 31.92
C LYS A 302 -2.39 7.27 30.51
N ARG A 303 -2.64 5.98 30.33
CA ARG A 303 -2.93 5.39 29.01
C ARG A 303 -4.29 5.81 28.44
N PRO A 304 -5.45 5.67 29.12
CA PRO A 304 -6.74 5.75 28.45
C PRO A 304 -7.10 7.17 27.99
N ALA A 305 -6.87 8.20 28.81
CA ALA A 305 -7.30 9.55 28.49
C ALA A 305 -6.45 10.20 27.38
N THR A 306 -5.13 10.02 27.43
CA THR A 306 -4.20 10.60 26.45
C THR A 306 -4.35 9.94 25.08
N TRP A 307 -4.50 8.61 25.06
CA TRP A 307 -4.60 7.87 23.81
C TRP A 307 -5.97 7.95 23.15
N ALA A 308 -7.05 8.02 23.93
CA ALA A 308 -8.36 8.31 23.37
C ALA A 308 -8.41 9.67 22.69
N ALA A 309 -7.74 10.69 23.25
CA ALA A 309 -7.61 12.00 22.62
C ALA A 309 -6.76 11.94 21.34
N ILE A 310 -5.63 11.23 21.37
CA ILE A 310 -4.77 11.02 20.19
C ILE A 310 -5.51 10.23 19.11
N ALA A 311 -6.32 9.22 19.49
CA ALA A 311 -7.16 8.47 18.56
C ALA A 311 -8.19 9.37 17.87
N ALA A 312 -8.87 10.21 18.65
CA ALA A 312 -9.84 11.16 18.10
C ALA A 312 -9.16 12.16 17.15
N ASP A 313 -7.99 12.67 17.53
CA ASP A 313 -7.18 13.56 16.70
C ASP A 313 -6.66 12.84 15.43
N ALA A 314 -6.14 11.64 15.56
CA ALA A 314 -5.66 10.84 14.44
C ALA A 314 -6.78 10.56 13.44
N GLN A 315 -7.94 10.12 13.90
CA GLN A 315 -9.11 9.88 13.05
C GLN A 315 -9.67 11.17 12.42
N GLY A 316 -9.54 12.31 13.12
CA GLY A 316 -9.92 13.63 12.63
C GLY A 316 -8.89 14.29 11.70
N ALA A 317 -7.61 13.96 11.86
CA ALA A 317 -6.49 14.63 11.21
C ALA A 317 -6.21 14.10 9.80
N THR A 318 -7.05 14.44 8.84
CA THR A 318 -6.78 14.18 7.43
C THR A 318 -5.62 15.05 6.94
N CYS A 319 -4.54 14.43 6.44
CA CYS A 319 -3.46 15.13 5.76
C CYS A 319 -3.92 15.53 4.35
N ARG A 320 -3.84 16.81 4.04
CA ARG A 320 -4.26 17.38 2.75
C ARG A 320 -3.05 17.84 1.95
N PHE A 321 -3.00 17.46 0.67
CA PHE A 321 -1.93 17.81 -0.25
C PHE A 321 -2.54 18.53 -1.46
N PRO A 322 -2.36 19.86 -1.59
CA PRO A 322 -2.75 20.55 -2.81
C PRO A 322 -2.03 19.98 -4.02
N LEU A 323 -2.75 19.67 -5.09
CA LEU A 323 -2.19 19.14 -6.34
C LEU A 323 -1.87 20.24 -7.34
N GLU A 324 -2.47 21.42 -7.16
CA GLU A 324 -2.15 22.63 -7.92
C GLU A 324 -0.97 23.37 -7.27
N GLY A 325 -0.17 24.07 -8.04
CA GLY A 325 0.82 25.07 -7.57
C GLY A 325 2.24 24.72 -7.79
#